data_5d9801bc068878cc100b656340988201
#
_entry.id   5d9801bc068878cc100b656340988201
#
_cell.length_a   1.000
_cell.length_b   1.000
_cell.length_c   1.000
_cell.angle_alpha   90.00
_cell.angle_beta   90.00
_cell.angle_gamma   90.00
#
_symmetry.space_group_name_H-M   'P 1'
#
loop_
_entity.id
_entity.type
_entity.pdbx_description
1 polymer ?
#
loop_
_entity_poly.entity_id
_entity_poly.type
_entity_poly.pdbx_seq_one_letter_code
_entity_poly.pdbx_strand_id
1 'polypeptide(L)'
;MTALISAKNVAKTFILHLQGGLQINVLSGLDFEVSANECVALSGSSGSGKSTFMRMIYANYTCSEGSIHVRHDGGRIDMATANPHEILDVRRRTMGYVSQFLRVVPRIPTLDIVAEPLIVTGCAKSEAMERAADLLRRLNIREALWSLSPVTFSGGEQQRVNIARGFAHRYPILLLDEPTASLDTQNRSLVLELIEEALSHGTAIVGIFHDLESRKAVCTRSFDICPFQVAA
;
A
#
# COMPACT_ATOMS: atom_id res chain seq x y z
N MET A 1 21.10 -1.99 9.47
CA MET A 1 19.90 -1.14 9.41
C MET A 1 18.75 -1.88 10.09
N THR A 2 17.87 -1.20 10.82
CA THR A 2 16.77 -1.87 11.54
C THR A 2 15.58 -2.01 10.60
N ALA A 3 15.06 -3.23 10.45
CA ALA A 3 13.88 -3.48 9.61
C ALA A 3 12.66 -2.71 10.13
N LEU A 4 11.89 -2.11 9.22
CA LEU A 4 10.60 -1.44 9.49
C LEU A 4 9.44 -2.43 9.45
N ILE A 5 9.52 -3.47 8.62
CA ILE A 5 8.63 -4.63 8.62
C ILE A 5 9.50 -5.88 8.77
N SER A 6 9.07 -6.81 9.61
CA SER A 6 9.69 -8.14 9.75
C SER A 6 8.58 -9.19 9.91
N ALA A 7 8.46 -10.07 8.95
CA ALA A 7 7.53 -11.21 8.95
C ALA A 7 8.33 -12.50 9.21
N LYS A 8 7.84 -13.36 10.08
CA LYS A 8 8.50 -14.62 10.46
C LYS A 8 7.52 -15.79 10.44
N ASN A 9 7.87 -16.81 9.68
CA ASN A 9 7.12 -18.07 9.53
C ASN A 9 5.64 -17.83 9.20
N VAL A 10 5.35 -16.84 8.34
CA VAL A 10 3.97 -16.44 8.04
C VAL A 10 3.29 -17.47 7.16
N ALA A 11 2.10 -17.90 7.59
CA ALA A 11 1.21 -18.77 6.82
C ALA A 11 -0.19 -18.17 6.69
N LYS A 12 -0.88 -18.54 5.60
CA LYS A 12 -2.28 -18.16 5.36
C LYS A 12 -3.08 -19.30 4.77
N THR A 13 -4.12 -19.71 5.50
CA THR A 13 -5.16 -20.62 5.06
C THR A 13 -6.51 -19.90 5.10
N PHE A 14 -7.29 -19.97 4.03
CA PHE A 14 -8.68 -19.55 4.02
C PHE A 14 -9.59 -20.75 4.23
N ILE A 15 -10.62 -20.58 5.06
CA ILE A 15 -11.65 -21.60 5.29
C ILE A 15 -12.95 -21.09 4.67
N LEU A 16 -13.43 -21.80 3.64
CA LEU A 16 -14.68 -21.47 2.94
C LEU A 16 -15.86 -22.17 3.64
N HIS A 17 -16.39 -21.55 4.70
CA HIS A 17 -17.46 -22.13 5.52
C HIS A 17 -18.72 -22.48 4.71
N LEU A 18 -19.08 -21.67 3.70
CA LEU A 18 -20.23 -21.90 2.82
C LEU A 18 -20.03 -23.03 1.81
N GLN A 19 -18.80 -23.55 1.70
CA GLN A 19 -18.43 -24.64 0.80
C GLN A 19 -17.93 -25.86 1.60
N GLY A 20 -18.66 -26.21 2.66
CA GLY A 20 -18.34 -27.39 3.47
C GLY A 20 -17.04 -27.31 4.28
N GLY A 21 -16.53 -26.11 4.54
CA GLY A 21 -15.28 -25.92 5.31
C GLY A 21 -14.02 -26.19 4.49
N LEU A 22 -14.09 -26.10 3.14
CA LEU A 22 -12.92 -26.25 2.27
C LEU A 22 -11.78 -25.32 2.70
N GLN A 23 -10.60 -25.89 2.89
CA GLN A 23 -9.40 -25.15 3.26
C GLN A 23 -8.55 -24.86 2.00
N ILE A 24 -8.21 -23.59 1.81
CA ILE A 24 -7.32 -23.14 0.74
C ILE A 24 -6.06 -22.60 1.40
N ASN A 25 -4.98 -23.36 1.33
CA ASN A 25 -3.66 -22.96 1.80
C ASN A 25 -3.04 -22.06 0.72
N VAL A 26 -2.70 -20.82 1.08
CA VAL A 26 -2.14 -19.84 0.12
C VAL A 26 -0.65 -19.66 0.31
N LEU A 27 -0.20 -19.51 1.55
CA LEU A 27 1.20 -19.28 1.90
C LEU A 27 1.57 -20.11 3.13
N SER A 28 2.83 -20.54 3.19
CA SER A 28 3.38 -21.27 4.34
C SER A 28 4.87 -20.95 4.54
N GLY A 29 5.26 -20.67 5.78
CA GLY A 29 6.65 -20.52 6.17
C GLY A 29 7.36 -19.29 5.62
N LEU A 30 6.62 -18.21 5.29
CA LEU A 30 7.19 -17.02 4.65
C LEU A 30 7.95 -16.16 5.67
N ASP A 31 9.23 -15.92 5.38
CA ASP A 31 10.08 -14.95 6.07
C ASP A 31 10.36 -13.75 5.15
N PHE A 32 10.18 -12.53 5.67
CA PHE A 32 10.35 -11.30 4.90
C PHE A 32 10.79 -10.15 5.79
N GLU A 33 11.64 -9.29 5.26
CA GLU A 33 12.04 -8.04 5.93
C GLU A 33 12.15 -6.90 4.92
N VAL A 34 11.87 -5.67 5.35
CA VAL A 34 12.15 -4.45 4.60
C VAL A 34 12.62 -3.35 5.54
N SER A 35 13.65 -2.61 5.10
CA SER A 35 14.28 -1.53 5.85
C SER A 35 13.94 -0.15 5.26
N ALA A 36 14.27 0.91 5.98
CA ALA A 36 14.16 2.28 5.48
C ALA A 36 14.94 2.46 4.17
N ASN A 37 14.45 3.31 3.27
CA ASN A 37 15.02 3.58 1.93
C ASN A 37 15.05 2.36 1.00
N GLU A 38 14.32 1.29 1.33
CA GLU A 38 14.26 0.08 0.53
C GLU A 38 12.90 -0.04 -0.16
N CYS A 39 12.91 -0.32 -1.46
CA CYS A 39 11.72 -0.70 -2.22
C CYS A 39 11.81 -2.17 -2.63
N VAL A 40 10.94 -3.00 -2.08
CA VAL A 40 10.91 -4.43 -2.36
C VAL A 40 9.73 -4.76 -3.25
N ALA A 41 10.01 -5.27 -4.46
CA ALA A 41 8.96 -5.78 -5.32
C ALA A 41 8.59 -7.21 -4.92
N LEU A 42 7.32 -7.44 -4.60
CA LEU A 42 6.79 -8.80 -4.50
C LEU A 42 6.62 -9.38 -5.91
N SER A 43 7.31 -10.47 -6.20
CA SER A 43 7.28 -11.18 -7.48
C SER A 43 6.65 -12.57 -7.32
N GLY A 44 6.23 -13.15 -8.44
CA GLY A 44 5.57 -14.46 -8.50
C GLY A 44 4.45 -14.49 -9.53
N SER A 45 3.98 -15.68 -9.88
CA SER A 45 2.86 -15.88 -10.84
C SER A 45 1.55 -15.24 -10.36
N SER A 46 0.58 -15.09 -11.25
CA SER A 46 -0.77 -14.71 -10.83
C SER A 46 -1.32 -15.75 -9.87
N GLY A 47 -1.97 -15.31 -8.80
CA GLY A 47 -2.49 -16.21 -7.75
C GLY A 47 -1.45 -16.72 -6.75
N SER A 48 -0.16 -16.35 -6.83
CA SER A 48 0.88 -16.81 -5.90
C SER A 48 0.78 -16.25 -4.47
N GLY A 49 -0.21 -15.42 -4.17
CA GLY A 49 -0.40 -14.88 -2.82
C GLY A 49 0.19 -13.49 -2.53
N LYS A 50 0.75 -12.78 -3.54
CA LYS A 50 1.33 -11.42 -3.38
C LYS A 50 0.39 -10.44 -2.68
N SER A 51 -0.81 -10.25 -3.23
CA SER A 51 -1.82 -9.35 -2.65
C SER A 51 -2.36 -9.88 -1.32
N THR A 52 -2.36 -11.21 -1.10
CA THR A 52 -2.71 -11.81 0.19
C THR A 52 -1.68 -11.43 1.24
N PHE A 53 -0.39 -11.58 0.94
CA PHE A 53 0.70 -11.19 1.84
C PHE A 53 0.67 -9.69 2.15
N MET A 54 0.52 -8.84 1.13
CA MET A 54 0.40 -7.39 1.33
C MET A 54 -0.79 -7.02 2.23
N ARG A 55 -1.95 -7.68 2.05
CA ARG A 55 -3.13 -7.48 2.91
C ARG A 55 -2.93 -7.99 4.33
N MET A 56 -2.07 -9.00 4.55
CA MET A 56 -1.68 -9.43 5.90
C MET A 56 -0.76 -8.40 6.57
N ILE A 57 0.21 -7.84 5.85
CA ILE A 57 1.05 -6.73 6.37
C ILE A 57 0.16 -5.56 6.81
N TYR A 58 -0.87 -5.23 6.05
CA TYR A 58 -1.83 -4.15 6.37
C TYR A 58 -2.90 -4.58 7.40
N ALA A 59 -2.85 -5.84 7.89
CA ALA A 59 -3.83 -6.44 8.79
C ALA A 59 -5.29 -6.43 8.26
N ASN A 60 -5.50 -6.44 6.93
CA ASN A 60 -6.81 -6.72 6.33
C ASN A 60 -7.14 -8.21 6.38
N TYR A 61 -6.12 -9.06 6.45
CA TYR A 61 -6.22 -10.48 6.72
C TYR A 61 -5.35 -10.83 7.92
N THR A 62 -5.84 -11.65 8.81
CA THR A 62 -5.05 -12.25 9.89
C THR A 62 -4.17 -13.37 9.34
N CYS A 63 -2.95 -13.52 9.86
CA CYS A 63 -2.13 -14.70 9.62
C CYS A 63 -2.80 -15.94 10.25
N SER A 64 -2.63 -17.10 9.62
CA SER A 64 -3.01 -18.37 10.24
C SER A 64 -1.93 -18.84 11.20
N GLU A 65 -0.66 -18.57 10.86
CA GLU A 65 0.53 -18.85 11.68
C GLU A 65 1.56 -17.75 11.45
N GLY A 66 2.54 -17.66 12.35
CA GLY A 66 3.64 -16.71 12.28
C GLY A 66 3.30 -15.33 12.83
N SER A 67 4.18 -14.36 12.59
CA SER A 67 4.05 -12.98 13.08
C SER A 67 4.48 -11.96 12.03
N ILE A 68 3.90 -10.76 12.07
CA ILE A 68 4.27 -9.63 11.20
C ILE A 68 4.50 -8.41 12.09
N HIS A 69 5.75 -8.10 12.37
CA HIS A 69 6.11 -6.96 13.21
C HIS A 69 6.34 -5.72 12.36
N VAL A 70 5.70 -4.64 12.74
CA VAL A 70 5.85 -3.30 12.17
C VAL A 70 6.46 -2.37 13.20
N ARG A 71 7.46 -1.58 12.81
CA ARG A 71 8.03 -0.54 13.67
C ARG A 71 7.09 0.65 13.72
N HIS A 72 6.63 1.00 14.94
CA HIS A 72 5.67 2.07 15.19
C HIS A 72 6.04 2.79 16.50
N ASP A 73 6.12 4.12 16.48
CA ASP A 73 6.42 4.97 17.65
C ASP A 73 7.61 4.49 18.52
N GLY A 74 8.69 4.09 17.86
CA GLY A 74 9.90 3.61 18.56
C GLY A 74 9.82 2.16 19.06
N GLY A 75 8.63 1.54 19.08
CA GLY A 75 8.38 0.14 19.43
C GLY A 75 8.15 -0.75 18.20
N ARG A 76 7.65 -1.96 18.45
CA ARG A 76 7.19 -2.93 17.43
C ARG A 76 5.79 -3.40 17.78
N ILE A 77 4.92 -3.45 16.78
CA ILE A 77 3.56 -3.99 16.88
C ILE A 77 3.47 -5.22 15.99
N ASP A 78 2.98 -6.33 16.51
CA ASP A 78 2.68 -7.52 15.72
C ASP A 78 1.29 -7.39 15.09
N MET A 79 1.23 -7.13 13.80
CA MET A 79 0.00 -6.93 13.03
C MET A 79 -0.89 -8.18 12.97
N ALA A 80 -0.35 -9.37 13.31
CA ALA A 80 -1.11 -10.60 13.37
C ALA A 80 -2.00 -10.69 14.62
N THR A 81 -1.58 -10.08 15.73
CA THR A 81 -2.21 -10.19 17.04
C THR A 81 -2.65 -8.85 17.64
N ALA A 82 -2.26 -7.73 17.02
CA ALA A 82 -2.59 -6.39 17.47
C ALA A 82 -4.10 -6.16 17.59
N ASN A 83 -4.51 -5.39 18.58
CA ASN A 83 -5.90 -4.99 18.72
C ASN A 83 -6.33 -3.96 17.64
N PRO A 84 -7.64 -3.79 17.40
CA PRO A 84 -8.12 -2.88 16.34
C PRO A 84 -7.65 -1.43 16.48
N HIS A 85 -7.46 -0.92 17.71
CA HIS A 85 -6.99 0.45 17.93
C HIS A 85 -5.54 0.61 17.52
N GLU A 86 -4.67 -0.35 17.85
CA GLU A 86 -3.27 -0.37 17.44
C GLU A 86 -3.15 -0.46 15.91
N ILE A 87 -3.94 -1.33 15.28
CA ILE A 87 -3.98 -1.45 13.81
C ILE A 87 -4.38 -0.13 13.16
N LEU A 88 -5.42 0.53 13.67
CA LEU A 88 -5.88 1.82 13.13
C LEU A 88 -4.83 2.92 13.32
N ASP A 89 -4.12 2.93 14.44
CA ASP A 89 -3.06 3.90 14.70
C ASP A 89 -1.84 3.70 13.80
N VAL A 90 -1.40 2.46 13.60
CA VAL A 90 -0.37 2.11 12.61
C VAL A 90 -0.77 2.58 11.21
N ARG A 91 -1.99 2.32 10.77
CA ARG A 91 -2.51 2.73 9.45
C ARG A 91 -2.62 4.25 9.30
N ARG A 92 -2.91 4.96 10.39
CA ARG A 92 -3.02 6.42 10.39
C ARG A 92 -1.66 7.10 10.27
N ARG A 93 -0.65 6.64 11.01
CA ARG A 93 0.61 7.38 11.19
C ARG A 93 1.84 6.72 10.56
N THR A 94 1.82 5.41 10.38
CA THR A 94 3.03 4.65 10.01
C THR A 94 2.92 3.96 8.66
N MET A 95 1.75 3.46 8.28
CA MET A 95 1.63 2.61 7.10
C MET A 95 0.53 3.07 6.16
N GLY A 96 0.93 3.67 5.04
CA GLY A 96 0.03 3.99 3.92
C GLY A 96 -0.20 2.79 3.02
N TYR A 97 -1.35 2.75 2.34
CA TYR A 97 -1.68 1.71 1.36
C TYR A 97 -2.36 2.28 0.13
N VAL A 98 -1.70 2.19 -1.01
CA VAL A 98 -2.28 2.43 -2.34
C VAL A 98 -2.77 1.10 -2.87
N SER A 99 -4.07 0.88 -2.80
CA SER A 99 -4.71 -0.34 -3.30
C SER A 99 -4.90 -0.30 -4.82
N GLN A 100 -5.09 -1.44 -5.45
CA GLN A 100 -5.33 -1.55 -6.89
C GLN A 100 -6.52 -0.71 -7.38
N PHE A 101 -7.55 -0.56 -6.56
CA PHE A 101 -8.74 0.24 -6.86
C PHE A 101 -8.99 1.28 -5.77
N LEU A 102 -9.31 2.49 -6.18
CA LEU A 102 -9.70 3.56 -5.26
C LEU A 102 -10.99 3.18 -4.52
N ARG A 103 -10.91 3.18 -3.19
CA ARG A 103 -12.07 2.96 -2.32
C ARG A 103 -12.34 4.21 -1.52
N VAL A 104 -13.43 4.88 -1.82
CA VAL A 104 -13.83 6.13 -1.18
C VAL A 104 -15.33 6.14 -0.88
N VAL A 105 -15.71 6.96 0.08
CA VAL A 105 -17.13 7.25 0.35
C VAL A 105 -17.65 8.11 -0.81
N PRO A 106 -18.78 7.73 -1.45
CA PRO A 106 -19.39 8.56 -2.50
C PRO A 106 -19.72 9.98 -2.01
N ARG A 107 -19.76 10.93 -2.93
CA ARG A 107 -20.14 12.34 -2.70
C ARG A 107 -19.13 13.18 -1.90
N ILE A 108 -17.94 12.64 -1.58
CA ILE A 108 -16.86 13.44 -1.00
C ILE A 108 -16.03 14.02 -2.15
N PRO A 109 -15.69 15.32 -2.13
CA PRO A 109 -14.80 15.94 -3.11
C PRO A 109 -13.44 15.28 -3.17
N THR A 110 -12.87 15.22 -4.36
CA THR A 110 -11.52 14.63 -4.60
C THR A 110 -10.45 15.31 -3.74
N LEU A 111 -10.50 16.64 -3.63
CA LEU A 111 -9.54 17.40 -2.83
C LEU A 111 -9.59 17.02 -1.35
N ASP A 112 -10.80 16.85 -0.79
CA ASP A 112 -10.97 16.43 0.60
C ASP A 112 -10.48 15.00 0.83
N ILE A 113 -10.71 14.09 -0.14
CA ILE A 113 -10.22 12.70 -0.08
C ILE A 113 -8.69 12.65 -0.01
N VAL A 114 -8.02 13.49 -0.80
CA VAL A 114 -6.54 13.53 -0.83
C VAL A 114 -5.99 14.23 0.41
N ALA A 115 -6.66 15.23 0.95
CA ALA A 115 -6.27 15.96 2.16
C ALA A 115 -6.50 15.14 3.46
N GLU A 116 -7.46 14.20 3.46
CA GLU A 116 -7.88 13.45 4.65
C GLU A 116 -6.73 12.82 5.43
N PRO A 117 -5.73 12.11 4.83
CA PRO A 117 -4.63 11.50 5.58
C PRO A 117 -3.81 12.51 6.39
N LEU A 118 -3.66 13.72 5.89
CA LEU A 118 -2.95 14.79 6.60
C LEU A 118 -3.79 15.36 7.75
N ILE A 119 -5.08 15.57 7.52
CA ILE A 119 -6.00 16.11 8.54
C ILE A 119 -6.11 15.15 9.73
N VAL A 120 -6.24 13.85 9.49
CA VAL A 120 -6.36 12.85 10.56
C VAL A 120 -5.06 12.63 11.34
N THR A 121 -3.91 13.06 10.78
CA THR A 121 -2.62 13.08 11.49
C THR A 121 -2.33 14.40 12.20
N GLY A 122 -3.29 15.35 12.19
CA GLY A 122 -3.19 16.61 12.94
C GLY A 122 -2.66 17.80 12.15
N CYS A 123 -2.47 17.68 10.84
CA CYS A 123 -2.12 18.82 9.98
C CYS A 123 -3.26 19.83 9.92
N ALA A 124 -2.94 21.12 9.90
CA ALA A 124 -3.94 22.18 9.71
C ALA A 124 -4.68 21.98 8.37
N LYS A 125 -6.01 22.19 8.38
CA LYS A 125 -6.84 21.94 7.20
C LYS A 125 -6.35 22.72 5.97
N SER A 126 -5.95 23.98 6.13
CA SER A 126 -5.44 24.81 5.03
C SER A 126 -4.18 24.21 4.40
N GLU A 127 -3.23 23.78 5.20
CA GLU A 127 -1.98 23.17 4.76
C GLU A 127 -2.24 21.80 4.09
N ALA A 128 -3.14 20.99 4.67
CA ALA A 128 -3.54 19.71 4.10
C ALA A 128 -4.19 19.87 2.72
N MET A 129 -5.04 20.88 2.54
CA MET A 129 -5.71 21.18 1.28
C MET A 129 -4.70 21.69 0.23
N GLU A 130 -3.74 22.53 0.62
CA GLU A 130 -2.67 23.00 -0.27
C GLU A 130 -1.81 21.84 -0.76
N ARG A 131 -1.35 20.98 0.15
CA ARG A 131 -0.57 19.79 -0.21
C ARG A 131 -1.35 18.83 -1.11
N ALA A 132 -2.64 18.64 -0.85
CA ALA A 132 -3.51 17.83 -1.69
C ALA A 132 -3.65 18.42 -3.10
N ALA A 133 -3.83 19.75 -3.21
CA ALA A 133 -3.90 20.46 -4.48
C ALA A 133 -2.60 20.30 -5.29
N ASP A 134 -1.44 20.43 -4.66
CA ASP A 134 -0.14 20.25 -5.31
C ASP A 134 0.05 18.83 -5.86
N LEU A 135 -0.34 17.80 -5.10
CA LEU A 135 -0.28 16.42 -5.55
C LEU A 135 -1.24 16.14 -6.72
N LEU A 136 -2.45 16.69 -6.66
CA LEU A 136 -3.42 16.56 -7.75
C LEU A 136 -2.93 17.23 -9.05
N ARG A 137 -2.30 18.43 -8.95
CA ARG A 137 -1.67 19.09 -10.11
C ARG A 137 -0.52 18.25 -10.66
N ARG A 138 0.38 17.79 -9.79
CA ARG A 138 1.54 16.95 -10.16
C ARG A 138 1.11 15.67 -10.86
N LEU A 139 -0.03 15.09 -10.47
CA LEU A 139 -0.59 13.88 -11.07
C LEU A 139 -1.59 14.15 -12.21
N ASN A 140 -1.58 15.36 -12.78
CA ASN A 140 -2.41 15.74 -13.94
C ASN A 140 -3.92 15.55 -13.71
N ILE A 141 -4.43 15.80 -12.50
CA ILE A 141 -5.87 15.86 -12.22
C ILE A 141 -6.34 17.31 -12.39
N ARG A 142 -7.23 17.54 -13.37
CA ARG A 142 -7.74 18.87 -13.69
C ARG A 142 -8.46 19.50 -12.49
N GLU A 143 -8.23 20.79 -12.23
CA GLU A 143 -8.81 21.51 -11.09
C GLU A 143 -10.34 21.47 -11.08
N ALA A 144 -10.99 21.48 -12.26
CA ALA A 144 -12.45 21.34 -12.41
C ALA A 144 -13.00 20.03 -11.79
N LEU A 145 -12.17 19.02 -11.60
CA LEU A 145 -12.55 17.73 -11.01
C LEU A 145 -12.43 17.70 -9.48
N TRP A 146 -11.73 18.65 -8.87
CA TRP A 146 -11.38 18.58 -7.44
C TRP A 146 -12.58 18.68 -6.51
N SER A 147 -13.63 19.41 -6.92
CA SER A 147 -14.89 19.53 -6.18
C SER A 147 -15.84 18.34 -6.42
N LEU A 148 -15.53 17.46 -7.36
CA LEU A 148 -16.34 16.30 -7.71
C LEU A 148 -15.86 15.05 -6.97
N SER A 149 -16.79 14.09 -6.79
CA SER A 149 -16.43 12.78 -6.26
C SER A 149 -15.70 11.94 -7.32
N PRO A 150 -14.55 11.30 -6.99
CA PRO A 150 -13.79 10.54 -7.98
C PRO A 150 -14.47 9.24 -8.44
N VAL A 151 -15.60 8.85 -7.84
CA VAL A 151 -16.35 7.64 -8.25
C VAL A 151 -16.80 7.71 -9.72
N THR A 152 -16.97 8.92 -10.25
CA THR A 152 -17.40 9.16 -11.64
C THR A 152 -16.25 9.34 -12.63
N PHE A 153 -15.00 9.28 -12.16
CA PHE A 153 -13.81 9.49 -12.99
C PHE A 153 -13.44 8.26 -13.80
N SER A 154 -12.65 8.45 -14.84
CA SER A 154 -12.02 7.35 -15.57
C SER A 154 -11.12 6.51 -14.65
N GLY A 155 -10.87 5.24 -14.99
CA GLY A 155 -10.01 4.35 -14.18
C GLY A 155 -8.61 4.93 -13.93
N GLY A 156 -8.00 5.57 -14.93
CA GLY A 156 -6.70 6.22 -14.78
C GLY A 156 -6.75 7.46 -13.87
N GLU A 157 -7.82 8.27 -13.93
CA GLU A 157 -7.99 9.40 -13.00
C GLU A 157 -8.21 8.91 -11.57
N GLN A 158 -9.05 7.87 -11.38
CA GLN A 158 -9.24 7.26 -10.06
C GLN A 158 -7.93 6.72 -9.49
N GLN A 159 -7.11 6.07 -10.30
CA GLN A 159 -5.81 5.56 -9.89
C GLN A 159 -4.87 6.70 -9.48
N ARG A 160 -4.82 7.80 -10.22
CA ARG A 160 -4.00 8.97 -9.86
C ARG A 160 -4.49 9.65 -8.57
N VAL A 161 -5.79 9.73 -8.33
CA VAL A 161 -6.36 10.20 -7.05
C VAL A 161 -5.97 9.28 -5.89
N ASN A 162 -6.01 7.95 -6.11
CA ASN A 162 -5.60 6.95 -5.13
C ASN A 162 -4.12 7.11 -4.74
N ILE A 163 -3.26 7.35 -5.73
CA ILE A 163 -1.85 7.63 -5.53
C ILE A 163 -1.66 8.95 -4.79
N ALA A 164 -2.32 10.05 -5.22
CA ALA A 164 -2.26 11.33 -4.54
C ALA A 164 -2.60 11.19 -3.04
N ARG A 165 -3.68 10.46 -2.71
CA ARG A 165 -4.07 10.18 -1.33
C ARG A 165 -3.00 9.37 -0.57
N GLY A 166 -2.43 8.34 -1.19
CA GLY A 166 -1.41 7.50 -0.58
C GLY A 166 -0.11 8.23 -0.29
N PHE A 167 0.25 9.21 -1.11
CA PHE A 167 1.47 10.02 -0.98
C PHE A 167 1.24 11.37 -0.28
N ALA A 168 0.02 11.69 0.13
CA ALA A 168 -0.28 12.95 0.82
C ALA A 168 0.47 13.04 2.15
N HIS A 169 0.35 12.03 2.99
CA HIS A 169 1.11 11.91 4.23
C HIS A 169 2.44 11.19 4.00
N ARG A 170 3.50 11.62 4.70
CA ARG A 170 4.82 10.97 4.66
C ARG A 170 4.84 9.77 5.59
N TYR A 171 4.41 8.64 5.08
CA TYR A 171 4.43 7.39 5.84
C TYR A 171 5.84 6.80 5.94
N PRO A 172 6.27 6.32 7.12
CA PRO A 172 7.48 5.48 7.23
C PRO A 172 7.44 4.21 6.38
N ILE A 173 6.24 3.67 6.15
CA ILE A 173 6.01 2.46 5.35
C ILE A 173 4.91 2.74 4.33
N LEU A 174 5.11 2.32 3.08
CA LEU A 174 4.12 2.46 2.02
C LEU A 174 3.94 1.13 1.28
N LEU A 175 2.71 0.68 1.21
CA LEU A 175 2.31 -0.51 0.45
C LEU A 175 1.69 -0.07 -0.87
N LEU A 176 2.18 -0.59 -2.00
CA LEU A 176 1.77 -0.21 -3.34
C LEU A 176 1.26 -1.44 -4.11
N ASP A 177 -0.05 -1.57 -4.29
CA ASP A 177 -0.67 -2.68 -5.03
C ASP A 177 -0.98 -2.23 -6.46
N GLU A 178 -0.08 -2.54 -7.39
CA GLU A 178 -0.16 -2.20 -8.83
C GLU A 178 -0.31 -0.68 -9.09
N PRO A 179 0.57 0.19 -8.54
CA PRO A 179 0.38 1.63 -8.60
C PRO A 179 0.45 2.21 -10.01
N THR A 180 1.12 1.51 -10.94
CA THR A 180 1.31 1.95 -12.33
C THR A 180 0.34 1.30 -13.32
N ALA A 181 -0.56 0.43 -12.85
CA ALA A 181 -1.57 -0.20 -13.71
C ALA A 181 -2.51 0.87 -14.30
N SER A 182 -2.90 0.68 -15.55
CA SER A 182 -3.83 1.57 -16.28
C SER A 182 -3.33 3.02 -16.47
N LEU A 183 -2.04 3.30 -16.30
CA LEU A 183 -1.43 4.60 -16.55
C LEU A 183 -0.66 4.60 -17.87
N ASP A 184 -0.78 5.70 -18.61
CA ASP A 184 0.09 5.99 -19.74
C ASP A 184 1.54 6.26 -19.29
N THR A 185 2.47 6.32 -20.23
CA THR A 185 3.90 6.49 -19.94
C THR A 185 4.20 7.76 -19.15
N GLN A 186 3.54 8.88 -19.47
CA GLN A 186 3.78 10.15 -18.79
C GLN A 186 3.31 10.11 -17.33
N ASN A 187 2.09 9.64 -17.09
CA ASN A 187 1.56 9.52 -15.73
C ASN A 187 2.31 8.46 -14.89
N ARG A 188 2.79 7.39 -15.54
CA ARG A 188 3.65 6.39 -14.92
C ARG A 188 4.95 7.01 -14.41
N SER A 189 5.64 7.82 -15.22
CA SER A 189 6.88 8.51 -14.79
C SER A 189 6.66 9.37 -13.56
N LEU A 190 5.56 10.12 -13.48
CA LEU A 190 5.23 10.94 -12.31
C LEU A 190 5.04 10.10 -11.03
N VAL A 191 4.47 8.90 -11.16
CA VAL A 191 4.33 7.97 -10.02
C VAL A 191 5.68 7.43 -9.58
N LEU A 192 6.57 7.09 -10.52
CA LEU A 192 7.92 6.62 -10.19
C LEU A 192 8.72 7.71 -9.48
N GLU A 193 8.62 8.97 -9.91
CA GLU A 193 9.24 10.12 -9.21
C GLU A 193 8.73 10.27 -7.77
N LEU A 194 7.43 10.09 -7.52
CA LEU A 194 6.88 10.11 -6.16
C LEU A 194 7.42 8.96 -5.29
N ILE A 195 7.62 7.78 -5.87
CA ILE A 195 8.22 6.63 -5.19
C ILE A 195 9.68 6.93 -4.83
N GLU A 196 10.46 7.46 -5.77
CA GLU A 196 11.87 7.84 -5.53
C GLU A 196 11.99 8.93 -4.46
N GLU A 197 11.10 9.94 -4.50
CA GLU A 197 11.02 10.98 -3.48
C GLU A 197 10.72 10.38 -2.09
N ALA A 198 9.74 9.48 -1.98
CA ALA A 198 9.42 8.80 -0.73
C ALA A 198 10.60 7.98 -0.19
N LEU A 199 11.29 7.23 -1.05
CA LEU A 199 12.49 6.48 -0.70
C LEU A 199 13.59 7.42 -0.18
N SER A 200 13.85 8.54 -0.85
CA SER A 200 14.86 9.52 -0.42
C SER A 200 14.59 10.10 0.97
N HIS A 201 13.34 10.11 1.41
CA HIS A 201 12.91 10.57 2.74
C HIS A 201 12.88 9.44 3.80
N GLY A 202 13.34 8.25 3.47
CA GLY A 202 13.43 7.15 4.45
C GLY A 202 12.26 6.18 4.45
N THR A 203 11.27 6.32 3.55
CA THR A 203 10.14 5.40 3.47
C THR A 203 10.61 4.00 3.04
N ALA A 204 10.13 2.97 3.72
CA ALA A 204 10.21 1.58 3.25
C ALA A 204 9.00 1.28 2.36
N ILE A 205 9.23 0.71 1.19
CA ILE A 205 8.16 0.42 0.23
C ILE A 205 8.09 -1.07 -0.05
N VAL A 206 6.89 -1.63 0.02
CA VAL A 206 6.58 -2.97 -0.50
C VAL A 206 5.59 -2.81 -1.64
N GLY A 207 5.96 -3.25 -2.85
CA GLY A 207 5.17 -3.00 -4.05
C GLY A 207 4.91 -4.26 -4.89
N ILE A 208 3.76 -4.29 -5.56
CA ILE A 208 3.46 -5.23 -6.64
C ILE A 208 3.49 -4.43 -7.92
N PHE A 209 4.42 -4.76 -8.83
CA PHE A 209 4.58 -4.10 -10.13
C PHE A 209 4.48 -5.15 -11.23
N HIS A 210 3.59 -4.95 -12.20
CA HIS A 210 3.44 -5.85 -13.34
C HIS A 210 4.46 -5.59 -14.43
N ASP A 211 4.81 -4.30 -14.66
CA ASP A 211 5.79 -3.95 -15.68
C ASP A 211 7.22 -3.98 -15.14
N LEU A 212 8.12 -4.54 -15.94
CA LEU A 212 9.53 -4.69 -15.59
C LEU A 212 10.28 -3.35 -15.55
N GLU A 213 9.85 -2.35 -16.31
CA GLU A 213 10.50 -1.05 -16.39
C GLU A 213 10.29 -0.30 -15.08
N SER A 214 9.04 -0.15 -14.62
CA SER A 214 8.74 0.46 -13.32
C SER A 214 9.46 -0.25 -12.18
N ARG A 215 9.45 -1.60 -12.18
CA ARG A 215 10.13 -2.37 -11.14
C ARG A 215 11.65 -2.11 -11.12
N LYS A 216 12.30 -2.06 -12.29
CA LYS A 216 13.75 -1.79 -12.38
C LYS A 216 14.09 -0.35 -12.00
N ALA A 217 13.21 0.60 -12.25
CA ALA A 217 13.45 2.00 -11.96
C ALA A 217 13.50 2.27 -10.45
N VAL A 218 12.58 1.72 -9.66
CA VAL A 218 12.42 2.13 -8.25
C VAL A 218 12.71 1.05 -7.22
N CYS A 219 12.71 -0.26 -7.61
CA CYS A 219 12.90 -1.32 -6.63
C CYS A 219 14.38 -1.65 -6.41
N THR A 220 14.76 -1.71 -5.14
CA THR A 220 16.12 -2.10 -4.71
C THR A 220 16.36 -3.59 -4.85
N ARG A 221 15.31 -4.40 -4.67
CA ARG A 221 15.30 -5.86 -4.87
C ARG A 221 13.92 -6.41 -5.14
N SER A 222 13.87 -7.66 -5.58
CA SER A 222 12.65 -8.45 -5.68
C SER A 222 12.62 -9.55 -4.64
N PHE A 223 11.42 -9.84 -4.13
CA PHE A 223 11.16 -10.96 -3.25
C PHE A 223 10.18 -11.91 -3.94
N ASP A 224 10.62 -13.13 -4.23
CA ASP A 224 9.78 -14.14 -4.87
C ASP A 224 8.92 -14.85 -3.84
N ILE A 225 7.62 -14.81 -4.03
CA ILE A 225 6.63 -15.45 -3.15
C ILE A 225 6.37 -16.91 -3.54
N CYS A 226 6.69 -17.33 -4.77
CA CYS A 226 6.39 -18.67 -5.25
C CYS A 226 6.93 -19.81 -4.37
N PRO A 227 8.13 -19.73 -3.77
CA PRO A 227 8.63 -20.78 -2.87
C PRO A 227 7.78 -21.05 -1.63
N PHE A 228 6.94 -20.07 -1.24
CA PHE A 228 6.07 -20.13 -0.07
C PHE A 228 4.62 -20.45 -0.43
N GLN A 229 4.32 -20.57 -1.72
CA GLN A 229 3.00 -20.96 -2.21
C GLN A 229 2.77 -22.44 -1.91
N VAL A 230 1.63 -22.75 -1.31
CA VAL A 230 1.20 -24.13 -1.10
C VAL A 230 0.50 -24.61 -2.38
N ALA A 231 0.96 -25.74 -2.91
CA ALA A 231 0.30 -26.36 -4.06
C ALA A 231 -1.15 -26.72 -3.69
N ALA A 232 -2.07 -26.39 -4.62
CA ALA A 232 -3.50 -26.66 -4.46
C ALA A 232 -3.82 -28.15 -4.56
#